data_7d4975baf20db4a541d80a0dc65903ee
#
_entry.id   7d4975baf20db4a541d80a0dc65903ee
#
_cell.length_a   1.000
_cell.length_b   1.000
_cell.length_c   1.000
_cell.angle_alpha   90.00
_cell.angle_beta   90.00
_cell.angle_gamma   90.00
#
_symmetry.space_group_name_H-M   'P 1'
#
loop_
_entity.id
_entity.type
_entity.pdbx_description
1 polymer ?
#
loop_
_entity_poly.entity_id
_entity_poly.type
_entity_poly.pdbx_seq_one_letter_code
_entity_poly.pdbx_strand_id
1 'polypeptide(L)'
;MKALAIALLPLLFTSGCANARTRLSGAGASFPSKIYTRWFADVAKSGGARVNYQAVGSGSGRKAFIDETVNFGASDDPMKQTDIDKVTRGLVQIPMTGGTIAFGYNNPDCDLKLTQQQAVEVAMGIITNWKEVGCDDQKMTWAHRSDGSGTTKAFTNSMQAFSKTWTLGTGKSVAWPSGVGGKGNAGVAGVIKNTPGAIGYVNQSYIDDVVKPAALENLSLIHISE
;
A
#
# COMPACT_ATOMS: atom_id res chain seq x y z
N MET A 1 -11.98 68.65 50.82
CA MET A 1 -12.56 67.59 49.93
C MET A 1 -11.49 67.22 48.90
N LYS A 2 -10.89 66.03 49.00
CA LYS A 2 -9.86 65.52 48.07
C LYS A 2 -10.51 64.63 47.11
N ALA A 3 -10.55 64.97 45.79
CA ALA A 3 -11.06 64.11 44.75
C ALA A 3 -10.05 63.05 44.39
N LEU A 4 -10.46 61.78 44.47
CA LEU A 4 -9.68 60.61 44.11
C LEU A 4 -9.96 60.33 42.62
N ALA A 5 -8.95 60.53 41.73
CA ALA A 5 -9.06 60.18 40.32
C ALA A 5 -8.70 58.68 40.13
N ILE A 6 -9.67 57.89 39.75
CA ILE A 6 -9.48 56.46 39.37
C ILE A 6 -9.11 56.45 37.91
N ALA A 7 -7.85 56.11 37.57
CA ALA A 7 -7.37 55.88 36.23
C ALA A 7 -7.79 54.47 35.78
N LEU A 8 -8.75 54.39 34.83
CA LEU A 8 -9.10 53.14 34.15
C LEU A 8 -8.01 52.80 33.09
N LEU A 9 -7.26 51.76 33.35
CA LEU A 9 -6.28 51.22 32.39
C LEU A 9 -7.02 50.29 31.38
N PRO A 10 -7.03 50.57 30.07
CA PRO A 10 -7.65 49.66 29.14
C PRO A 10 -6.81 48.39 29.00
N LEU A 11 -7.37 47.24 29.38
CA LEU A 11 -6.83 45.89 29.09
C LEU A 11 -6.96 45.64 27.59
N LEU A 12 -5.88 45.83 26.86
CA LEU A 12 -5.77 45.38 25.45
C LEU A 12 -5.72 43.86 25.42
N PHE A 13 -6.86 43.22 25.20
CA PHE A 13 -6.91 41.80 24.81
C PHE A 13 -6.37 41.70 23.40
N THR A 14 -5.09 41.39 23.23
CA THR A 14 -4.55 40.90 21.98
C THR A 14 -5.12 39.53 21.73
N SER A 15 -6.23 39.46 20.99
CA SER A 15 -6.74 38.18 20.45
C SER A 15 -5.67 37.64 19.49
N GLY A 16 -4.77 36.84 20.02
CA GLY A 16 -3.86 36.06 19.20
C GLY A 16 -4.72 35.11 18.32
N CYS A 17 -4.85 35.43 17.03
CA CYS A 17 -5.34 34.47 16.06
C CYS A 17 -4.39 33.28 16.09
N ALA A 18 -4.71 32.29 16.91
CA ALA A 18 -4.10 30.99 16.82
C ALA A 18 -4.45 30.46 15.39
N ASN A 19 -3.49 30.50 14.48
CA ASN A 19 -3.63 29.92 13.15
C ASN A 19 -3.98 28.45 13.34
N ALA A 20 -5.28 28.13 13.30
CA ALA A 20 -5.75 26.77 13.38
C ALA A 20 -5.21 26.03 12.15
N ARG A 21 -4.22 25.16 12.36
CA ARG A 21 -3.62 24.39 11.27
C ARG A 21 -4.71 23.58 10.57
N THR A 22 -4.76 23.66 9.27
CA THR A 22 -5.67 22.87 8.43
C THR A 22 -5.49 21.39 8.75
N ARG A 23 -6.60 20.69 9.00
CA ARG A 23 -6.63 19.23 9.21
C ARG A 23 -7.23 18.59 7.98
N LEU A 24 -6.54 17.59 7.43
CA LEU A 24 -6.99 16.81 6.29
C LEU A 24 -7.09 15.35 6.68
N SER A 25 -8.15 14.70 6.21
CA SER A 25 -8.31 13.25 6.29
C SER A 25 -8.14 12.62 4.92
N GLY A 26 -7.42 11.53 4.86
CA GLY A 26 -7.24 10.74 3.65
C GLY A 26 -7.35 9.25 3.93
N ALA A 27 -7.75 8.48 2.94
CA ALA A 27 -7.79 7.03 3.03
C ALA A 27 -7.44 6.38 1.69
N GLY A 28 -6.87 5.17 1.73
CA GLY A 28 -6.64 4.45 0.48
C GLY A 28 -5.47 3.50 0.48
N ALA A 29 -4.76 3.47 -0.65
CA ALA A 29 -3.69 2.54 -0.93
C ALA A 29 -2.67 2.42 0.20
N SER A 30 -2.33 1.20 0.56
CA SER A 30 -1.24 0.92 1.52
C SER A 30 0.13 0.91 0.85
N PHE A 31 0.17 0.87 -0.48
CA PHE A 31 1.39 0.88 -1.27
C PHE A 31 2.26 2.13 -0.97
N PRO A 32 1.74 3.37 -1.03
CA PRO A 32 2.54 4.56 -0.73
C PRO A 32 2.56 4.94 0.75
N SER A 33 1.95 4.17 1.66
CA SER A 33 1.69 4.62 3.03
C SER A 33 2.94 4.99 3.82
N LYS A 34 4.06 4.30 3.62
CA LYS A 34 5.31 4.60 4.31
C LYS A 34 5.86 5.97 3.91
N ILE A 35 5.91 6.28 2.60
CA ILE A 35 6.37 7.58 2.13
C ILE A 35 5.39 8.69 2.49
N TYR A 36 4.08 8.44 2.41
CA TYR A 36 3.05 9.39 2.82
C TYR A 36 3.17 9.75 4.31
N THR A 37 3.39 8.77 5.17
CA THR A 37 3.60 9.02 6.61
C THR A 37 4.78 9.98 6.82
N ARG A 38 5.87 9.80 6.08
CA ARG A 38 7.03 10.68 6.15
C ARG A 38 6.70 12.08 5.64
N TRP A 39 6.13 12.22 4.45
CA TRP A 39 5.78 13.51 3.87
C TRP A 39 4.79 14.30 4.72
N PHE A 40 3.75 13.66 5.25
CA PHE A 40 2.77 14.32 6.10
C PHE A 40 3.36 14.77 7.44
N ALA A 41 4.30 13.99 7.99
CA ALA A 41 5.04 14.42 9.18
C ALA A 41 5.93 15.64 8.90
N ASP A 42 6.61 15.68 7.76
CA ASP A 42 7.48 16.80 7.38
C ASP A 42 6.66 18.05 7.06
N VAL A 43 5.53 17.95 6.38
CA VAL A 43 4.58 19.05 6.15
C VAL A 43 4.05 19.59 7.49
N ALA A 44 3.67 18.73 8.42
CA ALA A 44 3.19 19.17 9.73
C ALA A 44 4.29 19.89 10.54
N LYS A 45 5.56 19.44 10.46
CA LYS A 45 6.70 20.09 11.12
C LYS A 45 6.99 21.48 10.53
N SER A 46 6.86 21.65 9.22
CA SER A 46 7.06 22.96 8.55
C SER A 46 5.91 23.96 8.77
N GLY A 47 4.95 23.64 9.62
CA GLY A 47 3.81 24.53 9.90
C GLY A 47 2.61 24.34 8.96
N GLY A 48 2.67 23.41 8.01
CA GLY A 48 1.60 23.10 7.07
C GLY A 48 0.45 22.27 7.67
N ALA A 49 -0.37 21.71 6.82
CA ALA A 49 -1.53 20.91 7.21
C ALA A 49 -1.14 19.67 8.03
N ARG A 50 -2.01 19.29 8.97
CA ARG A 50 -1.95 17.99 9.64
C ARG A 50 -2.81 17.00 8.88
N VAL A 51 -2.20 15.95 8.35
CA VAL A 51 -2.87 14.93 7.57
C VAL A 51 -3.02 13.65 8.38
N ASN A 52 -4.26 13.15 8.49
CA ASN A 52 -4.55 11.83 9.01
C ASN A 52 -4.84 10.91 7.81
N TYR A 53 -3.94 9.97 7.54
CA TYR A 53 -4.08 9.04 6.43
C TYR A 53 -4.29 7.61 6.93
N GLN A 54 -5.33 6.95 6.39
CA GLN A 54 -5.67 5.57 6.70
C GLN A 54 -5.34 4.65 5.52
N ALA A 55 -4.36 3.78 5.68
CA ALA A 55 -3.94 2.80 4.68
C ALA A 55 -4.88 1.57 4.65
N VAL A 56 -6.08 1.75 4.14
CA VAL A 56 -7.17 0.75 4.14
C VAL A 56 -7.33 0.01 2.81
N GLY A 57 -6.45 0.25 1.85
CA GLY A 57 -6.48 -0.29 0.49
C GLY A 57 -7.21 0.61 -0.51
N SER A 58 -6.80 0.51 -1.78
CA SER A 58 -7.31 1.38 -2.87
C SER A 58 -8.83 1.30 -3.04
N GLY A 59 -9.42 0.12 -2.84
CA GLY A 59 -10.87 -0.06 -2.93
C GLY A 59 -11.64 0.75 -1.89
N SER A 60 -11.27 0.60 -0.62
CA SER A 60 -11.89 1.33 0.50
C SER A 60 -11.62 2.83 0.45
N GLY A 61 -10.40 3.24 0.04
CA GLY A 61 -10.07 4.65 -0.12
C GLY A 61 -10.91 5.33 -1.21
N ARG A 62 -11.09 4.66 -2.34
CA ARG A 62 -11.96 5.14 -3.42
C ARG A 62 -13.41 5.31 -2.95
N LYS A 63 -13.93 4.29 -2.24
CA LYS A 63 -15.27 4.37 -1.66
C LYS A 63 -15.39 5.53 -0.68
N ALA A 64 -14.47 5.69 0.25
CA ALA A 64 -14.48 6.77 1.22
C ALA A 64 -14.43 8.17 0.57
N PHE A 65 -13.73 8.30 -0.57
CA PHE A 65 -13.69 9.54 -1.33
C PHE A 65 -15.03 9.83 -2.05
N ILE A 66 -15.65 8.82 -2.65
CA ILE A 66 -16.98 8.93 -3.28
C ILE A 66 -18.04 9.28 -2.23
N ASP A 67 -18.02 8.62 -1.07
CA ASP A 67 -18.95 8.84 0.05
C ASP A 67 -18.63 10.15 0.82
N GLU A 68 -17.65 10.94 0.38
CA GLU A 68 -17.24 12.23 0.97
C GLU A 68 -16.81 12.17 2.45
N THR A 69 -16.44 10.98 2.96
CA THR A 69 -16.00 10.78 4.34
C THR A 69 -14.54 11.18 4.59
N VAL A 70 -13.78 11.43 3.51
CA VAL A 70 -12.40 11.91 3.55
C VAL A 70 -12.18 13.05 2.56
N ASN A 71 -11.17 13.90 2.82
CA ASN A 71 -10.81 14.99 1.93
C ASN A 71 -10.14 14.51 0.64
N PHE A 72 -9.35 13.43 0.72
CA PHE A 72 -8.72 12.82 -0.45
C PHE A 72 -8.67 11.30 -0.35
N GLY A 73 -8.67 10.65 -1.50
CA GLY A 73 -8.44 9.20 -1.64
C GLY A 73 -7.10 8.91 -2.28
N ALA A 74 -6.48 7.78 -1.97
CA ALA A 74 -5.30 7.31 -2.68
C ALA A 74 -5.55 5.92 -3.29
N SER A 75 -5.09 5.72 -4.53
CA SER A 75 -5.25 4.46 -5.27
C SER A 75 -4.03 4.19 -6.13
N ASP A 76 -3.64 2.91 -6.24
CA ASP A 76 -2.53 2.47 -7.11
C ASP A 76 -2.99 2.34 -8.59
N ASP A 77 -4.29 2.48 -8.85
CA ASP A 77 -4.82 2.57 -10.22
C ASP A 77 -5.83 3.72 -10.34
N PRO A 78 -5.99 4.31 -11.52
CA PRO A 78 -6.93 5.40 -11.76
C PRO A 78 -8.38 4.94 -11.53
N MET A 79 -9.25 5.90 -11.20
CA MET A 79 -10.69 5.64 -11.13
C MET A 79 -11.25 5.41 -12.53
N LYS A 80 -12.17 4.45 -12.63
CA LYS A 80 -12.95 4.24 -13.84
C LYS A 80 -14.00 5.35 -13.99
N GLN A 81 -14.42 5.64 -15.22
CA GLN A 81 -15.44 6.66 -15.47
C GLN A 81 -16.71 6.44 -14.65
N THR A 82 -17.17 5.19 -14.53
CA THR A 82 -18.35 4.82 -13.72
C THR A 82 -18.23 5.15 -12.23
N ASP A 83 -17.03 5.30 -11.69
CA ASP A 83 -16.80 5.75 -10.31
C ASP A 83 -16.61 7.27 -10.25
N ILE A 84 -16.02 7.87 -11.29
CA ILE A 84 -15.88 9.33 -11.42
C ILE A 84 -17.26 9.98 -11.47
N ASP A 85 -18.20 9.40 -12.21
CA ASP A 85 -19.58 9.91 -12.37
C ASP A 85 -20.37 9.94 -11.04
N LYS A 86 -19.91 9.21 -10.01
CA LYS A 86 -20.50 9.22 -8.67
C LYS A 86 -19.95 10.32 -7.76
N VAL A 87 -18.89 11.01 -8.18
CA VAL A 87 -18.24 12.04 -7.36
C VAL A 87 -18.91 13.37 -7.56
N THR A 88 -19.73 13.82 -6.61
CA THR A 88 -20.55 15.02 -6.73
C THR A 88 -19.75 16.32 -6.62
N ARG A 89 -18.65 16.31 -5.84
CA ARG A 89 -17.79 17.49 -5.58
C ARG A 89 -16.67 17.70 -6.61
N GLY A 90 -16.66 16.92 -7.68
CA GLY A 90 -15.58 16.93 -8.65
C GLY A 90 -14.35 16.11 -8.23
N LEU A 91 -13.52 15.80 -9.19
CA LEU A 91 -12.33 14.95 -9.01
C LEU A 91 -11.16 15.45 -9.85
N VAL A 92 -9.99 15.50 -9.23
CA VAL A 92 -8.69 15.59 -9.92
C VAL A 92 -7.85 14.40 -9.48
N GLN A 93 -7.28 13.68 -10.42
CA GLN A 93 -6.36 12.57 -10.15
C GLN A 93 -4.93 13.03 -10.44
N ILE A 94 -4.07 12.94 -9.43
CA ILE A 94 -2.68 13.43 -9.49
C ILE A 94 -1.74 12.26 -9.24
N PRO A 95 -0.82 11.93 -10.17
CA PRO A 95 0.26 10.98 -9.90
C PRO A 95 1.19 11.54 -8.80
N MET A 96 1.34 10.82 -7.70
CA MET A 96 2.11 11.30 -6.54
C MET A 96 3.47 10.60 -6.40
N THR A 97 3.50 9.27 -6.60
CA THR A 97 4.71 8.47 -6.45
C THR A 97 4.55 7.16 -7.19
N GLY A 98 5.67 6.53 -7.53
CA GLY A 98 5.76 5.19 -8.07
C GLY A 98 6.55 4.28 -7.14
N GLY A 99 6.58 3.00 -7.46
CA GLY A 99 7.36 1.99 -6.75
C GLY A 99 7.19 0.63 -7.40
N THR A 100 7.93 -0.35 -6.90
CA THR A 100 7.92 -1.72 -7.40
C THR A 100 7.14 -2.66 -6.49
N ILE A 101 6.66 -3.76 -7.05
CA ILE A 101 6.08 -4.89 -6.33
C ILE A 101 7.11 -6.01 -6.37
N ALA A 102 7.51 -6.49 -5.20
CA ALA A 102 8.40 -7.61 -5.05
C ALA A 102 7.64 -8.87 -4.66
N PHE A 103 8.13 -10.04 -5.08
CA PHE A 103 7.86 -11.28 -4.37
C PHE A 103 8.70 -11.28 -3.10
N GLY A 104 8.04 -11.01 -1.97
CA GLY A 104 8.67 -11.09 -0.66
C GLY A 104 8.54 -12.49 -0.10
N TYR A 105 9.60 -13.02 0.51
CA TYR A 105 9.58 -14.36 1.09
C TYR A 105 10.37 -14.46 2.41
N ASN A 106 10.05 -15.48 3.20
CA ASN A 106 10.73 -15.84 4.45
C ASN A 106 11.25 -17.28 4.37
N ASN A 107 12.40 -17.44 3.74
CA ASN A 107 13.20 -18.64 3.71
C ASN A 107 14.68 -18.20 3.67
N PRO A 108 15.36 -18.12 4.83
CA PRO A 108 16.70 -17.51 4.94
C PRO A 108 17.77 -18.28 4.17
N ASP A 109 17.61 -19.58 3.97
CA ASP A 109 18.59 -20.45 3.36
C ASP A 109 18.40 -20.59 1.84
N CYS A 110 17.44 -19.85 1.25
CA CYS A 110 17.15 -19.86 -0.17
C CYS A 110 17.50 -18.51 -0.83
N ASP A 111 18.28 -18.53 -1.90
CA ASP A 111 18.46 -17.41 -2.84
C ASP A 111 17.47 -17.59 -4.00
N LEU A 112 16.23 -17.16 -3.78
CA LEU A 112 15.11 -17.45 -4.67
C LEU A 112 15.20 -16.68 -5.99
N LYS A 113 15.20 -17.43 -7.09
CA LYS A 113 15.14 -16.92 -8.46
C LYS A 113 13.96 -17.58 -9.18
N LEU A 114 13.00 -16.79 -9.58
CA LEU A 114 11.79 -17.29 -10.26
C LEU A 114 11.82 -16.94 -11.74
N THR A 115 11.52 -17.91 -12.57
CA THR A 115 11.08 -17.62 -13.95
C THR A 115 9.70 -17.00 -13.91
N GLN A 116 9.28 -16.32 -14.99
CA GLN A 116 7.93 -15.77 -15.10
C GLN A 116 6.86 -16.86 -14.92
N GLN A 117 7.09 -18.05 -15.48
CA GLN A 117 6.18 -19.18 -15.34
C GLN A 117 6.10 -19.68 -13.88
N GLN A 118 7.24 -19.83 -13.20
CA GLN A 118 7.25 -20.23 -11.78
C GLN A 118 6.55 -19.19 -10.89
N ALA A 119 6.73 -17.89 -11.15
CA ALA A 119 6.05 -16.83 -10.44
C ALA A 119 4.52 -16.95 -10.53
N VAL A 120 4.01 -17.28 -11.73
CA VAL A 120 2.59 -17.56 -11.97
C VAL A 120 2.15 -18.82 -11.22
N GLU A 121 2.91 -19.90 -11.29
CA GLU A 121 2.59 -21.20 -10.65
C GLU A 121 2.58 -21.11 -9.12
N VAL A 122 3.51 -20.36 -8.53
CA VAL A 122 3.52 -20.05 -7.10
C VAL A 122 2.25 -19.29 -6.70
N ALA A 123 1.91 -18.25 -7.43
CA ALA A 123 0.73 -17.44 -7.13
C ALA A 123 -0.58 -18.19 -7.34
N MET A 124 -0.61 -19.17 -8.25
CA MET A 124 -1.76 -20.06 -8.49
C MET A 124 -1.81 -21.24 -7.52
N GLY A 125 -0.83 -21.42 -6.64
CA GLY A 125 -0.77 -22.55 -5.71
C GLY A 125 -0.50 -23.88 -6.39
N ILE A 126 0.11 -23.89 -7.57
CA ILE A 126 0.59 -25.08 -8.27
C ILE A 126 1.92 -25.52 -7.65
N ILE A 127 2.86 -24.60 -7.52
CA ILE A 127 4.08 -24.79 -6.73
C ILE A 127 3.74 -24.57 -5.27
N THR A 128 3.94 -25.59 -4.43
CA THR A 128 3.58 -25.58 -3.01
C THR A 128 4.72 -26.01 -2.09
N ASN A 129 5.87 -26.29 -2.67
CA ASN A 129 7.06 -26.70 -1.94
C ASN A 129 8.30 -25.96 -2.48
N TRP A 130 9.16 -25.51 -1.60
CA TRP A 130 10.38 -24.77 -1.94
C TRP A 130 11.38 -25.57 -2.79
N LYS A 131 11.37 -26.91 -2.68
CA LYS A 131 12.20 -27.76 -3.54
C LYS A 131 11.87 -27.65 -5.03
N GLU A 132 10.64 -27.28 -5.38
CA GLU A 132 10.19 -27.10 -6.76
C GLU A 132 10.81 -25.86 -7.44
N VAL A 133 11.36 -24.97 -6.63
CA VAL A 133 12.09 -23.75 -7.07
C VAL A 133 13.59 -23.79 -6.73
N GLY A 134 14.13 -24.99 -6.41
CA GLY A 134 15.55 -25.20 -6.22
C GLY A 134 16.08 -24.94 -4.80
N CYS A 135 15.22 -24.88 -3.79
CA CYS A 135 15.56 -24.74 -2.38
C CYS A 135 15.29 -26.04 -1.60
N ASP A 136 15.43 -26.03 -0.28
CA ASP A 136 15.23 -27.19 0.56
C ASP A 136 13.76 -27.66 0.60
N ASP A 137 13.53 -28.91 0.99
CA ASP A 137 12.20 -29.51 1.11
C ASP A 137 11.44 -28.87 2.27
N GLN A 138 10.75 -27.79 1.97
CA GLN A 138 9.91 -27.04 2.91
C GLN A 138 8.57 -26.68 2.24
N LYS A 139 7.48 -26.73 3.01
CA LYS A 139 6.18 -26.30 2.54
C LYS A 139 6.20 -24.80 2.22
N MET A 140 5.69 -24.44 1.06
CA MET A 140 5.49 -23.03 0.66
C MET A 140 4.09 -22.56 1.06
N THR A 141 3.99 -21.39 1.69
CA THR A 141 2.71 -20.77 2.07
C THR A 141 2.52 -19.47 1.31
N TRP A 142 1.49 -19.38 0.49
CA TRP A 142 1.16 -18.17 -0.25
C TRP A 142 0.55 -17.10 0.67
N ALA A 143 1.07 -15.89 0.63
CA ALA A 143 0.54 -14.72 1.34
C ALA A 143 -0.04 -13.71 0.36
N HIS A 144 -1.31 -13.32 0.55
CA HIS A 144 -2.02 -12.45 -0.39
C HIS A 144 -2.80 -11.35 0.32
N ARG A 145 -3.33 -10.41 -0.43
CA ARG A 145 -4.19 -9.34 0.10
C ARG A 145 -5.59 -9.85 0.39
N SER A 146 -6.12 -9.47 1.56
CA SER A 146 -7.50 -9.74 1.97
C SER A 146 -8.46 -8.55 1.76
N ASP A 147 -7.94 -7.40 1.29
CA ASP A 147 -8.68 -6.17 1.03
C ASP A 147 -8.68 -5.80 -0.46
N GLY A 148 -9.54 -4.86 -0.86
CA GLY A 148 -9.58 -4.34 -2.23
C GLY A 148 -8.31 -3.53 -2.57
N SER A 149 -7.34 -4.18 -3.22
CA SER A 149 -5.96 -3.74 -3.37
C SER A 149 -5.61 -3.32 -4.79
N GLY A 150 -5.09 -2.10 -4.95
CA GLY A 150 -4.45 -1.69 -6.20
C GLY A 150 -3.16 -2.47 -6.47
N THR A 151 -2.40 -2.82 -5.42
CA THR A 151 -1.22 -3.70 -5.53
C THR A 151 -1.60 -5.07 -6.10
N THR A 152 -2.70 -5.68 -5.64
CA THR A 152 -3.23 -6.93 -6.22
C THR A 152 -3.57 -6.75 -7.69
N LYS A 153 -4.20 -5.64 -8.08
CA LYS A 153 -4.54 -5.39 -9.48
C LYS A 153 -3.28 -5.30 -10.34
N ALA A 154 -2.28 -4.54 -9.91
CA ALA A 154 -1.02 -4.41 -10.64
C ALA A 154 -0.29 -5.76 -10.74
N PHE A 155 -0.19 -6.49 -9.61
CA PHE A 155 0.39 -7.84 -9.56
C PHE A 155 -0.30 -8.80 -10.51
N THR A 156 -1.64 -8.90 -10.47
CA THR A 156 -2.39 -9.83 -11.33
C THR A 156 -2.32 -9.47 -12.80
N ASN A 157 -2.19 -8.18 -13.16
CA ASN A 157 -1.91 -7.74 -14.52
C ASN A 157 -0.54 -8.25 -14.99
N SER A 158 0.49 -8.21 -14.12
CA SER A 158 1.81 -8.76 -14.46
C SER A 158 1.76 -10.27 -14.62
N MET A 159 1.07 -11.00 -13.74
CA MET A 159 0.92 -12.46 -13.86
C MET A 159 0.25 -12.86 -15.17
N GLN A 160 -0.79 -12.13 -15.57
CA GLN A 160 -1.46 -12.35 -16.85
C GLN A 160 -0.55 -12.06 -18.06
N ALA A 161 0.34 -11.08 -17.93
CA ALA A 161 1.31 -10.78 -18.97
C ALA A 161 2.45 -11.81 -19.05
N PHE A 162 2.83 -12.41 -17.92
CA PHE A 162 3.90 -13.40 -17.84
C PHE A 162 3.53 -14.74 -18.45
N SER A 163 2.30 -15.22 -18.26
CA SER A 163 1.90 -16.51 -18.77
C SER A 163 0.42 -16.58 -19.14
N LYS A 164 0.14 -17.28 -20.24
CA LYS A 164 -1.22 -17.64 -20.66
C LYS A 164 -1.88 -18.65 -19.72
N THR A 165 -1.12 -19.29 -18.84
CA THR A 165 -1.65 -20.25 -17.85
C THR A 165 -2.30 -19.53 -16.66
N TRP A 166 -2.13 -18.20 -16.53
CA TRP A 166 -2.80 -17.44 -15.50
C TRP A 166 -4.32 -17.42 -15.70
N THR A 167 -5.08 -18.02 -14.80
CA THR A 167 -6.54 -18.18 -14.91
C THR A 167 -7.34 -17.45 -13.84
N LEU A 168 -6.69 -16.87 -12.83
CA LEU A 168 -7.40 -16.20 -11.72
C LEU A 168 -7.96 -14.82 -12.10
N GLY A 169 -7.70 -14.35 -13.34
CA GLY A 169 -8.13 -13.03 -13.81
C GLY A 169 -7.33 -11.89 -13.19
N THR A 170 -7.77 -10.66 -13.46
CA THR A 170 -7.11 -9.44 -12.97
C THR A 170 -8.09 -8.57 -12.20
N GLY A 171 -7.65 -8.00 -11.08
CA GLY A 171 -8.52 -7.16 -10.27
C GLY A 171 -7.93 -6.75 -8.93
N LYS A 172 -8.67 -5.89 -8.22
CA LYS A 172 -8.32 -5.51 -6.85
C LYS A 172 -8.54 -6.63 -5.83
N SER A 173 -9.30 -7.63 -6.23
CA SER A 173 -9.55 -8.87 -5.50
C SER A 173 -9.72 -9.99 -6.50
N VAL A 174 -9.10 -11.13 -6.25
CA VAL A 174 -9.23 -12.37 -7.03
C VAL A 174 -9.47 -13.54 -6.07
N ALA A 175 -10.04 -14.62 -6.59
CA ALA A 175 -10.26 -15.82 -5.79
C ALA A 175 -8.96 -16.65 -5.72
N TRP A 176 -8.15 -16.40 -4.71
CA TRP A 176 -6.93 -17.16 -4.49
C TRP A 176 -7.26 -18.61 -4.13
N PRO A 177 -6.62 -19.60 -4.77
CA PRO A 177 -6.92 -21.02 -4.53
C PRO A 177 -6.49 -21.48 -3.13
N SER A 178 -5.48 -20.84 -2.55
CA SER A 178 -4.95 -21.13 -1.22
C SER A 178 -4.19 -19.94 -0.66
N GLY A 179 -3.74 -20.05 0.57
CA GLY A 179 -2.86 -19.04 1.20
C GLY A 179 -3.50 -18.34 2.40
N VAL A 180 -2.78 -17.34 2.90
CA VAL A 180 -3.15 -16.54 4.07
C VAL A 180 -3.34 -15.09 3.66
N GLY A 181 -4.50 -14.53 3.98
CA GLY A 181 -4.83 -13.14 3.67
C GLY A 181 -4.28 -12.15 4.67
N GLY A 182 -3.57 -11.12 4.20
CA GLY A 182 -3.10 -9.99 4.99
C GLY A 182 -3.78 -8.67 4.57
N LYS A 183 -4.21 -7.86 5.54
CA LYS A 183 -4.80 -6.55 5.24
C LYS A 183 -3.71 -5.52 4.93
N GLY A 184 -3.75 -4.92 3.75
CA GLY A 184 -2.75 -3.98 3.29
C GLY A 184 -1.40 -4.64 3.00
N ASN A 185 -0.42 -3.88 2.49
CA ASN A 185 0.95 -4.38 2.31
C ASN A 185 1.57 -4.78 3.65
N ALA A 186 1.31 -4.02 4.72
CA ALA A 186 1.81 -4.34 6.07
C ALA A 186 1.29 -5.69 6.58
N GLY A 187 0.01 -6.01 6.33
CA GLY A 187 -0.56 -7.30 6.72
C GLY A 187 0.06 -8.47 5.97
N VAL A 188 0.28 -8.34 4.64
CA VAL A 188 0.96 -9.38 3.86
C VAL A 188 2.41 -9.55 4.32
N ALA A 189 3.15 -8.46 4.50
CA ALA A 189 4.51 -8.51 5.03
C ALA A 189 4.56 -9.16 6.42
N GLY A 190 3.56 -8.88 7.28
CA GLY A 190 3.40 -9.53 8.58
C GLY A 190 3.17 -11.03 8.49
N VAL A 191 2.32 -11.49 7.56
CA VAL A 191 2.13 -12.93 7.31
C VAL A 191 3.44 -13.58 6.90
N ILE A 192 4.15 -12.98 5.92
CA ILE A 192 5.43 -13.50 5.44
C ILE A 192 6.44 -13.56 6.59
N LYS A 193 6.58 -12.49 7.34
CA LYS A 193 7.58 -12.37 8.43
C LYS A 193 7.36 -13.41 9.54
N ASN A 194 6.12 -13.71 9.87
CA ASN A 194 5.78 -14.60 10.98
C ASN A 194 5.53 -16.06 10.54
N THR A 195 5.67 -16.39 9.27
CA THR A 195 5.45 -17.74 8.74
C THR A 195 6.69 -18.21 7.97
N PRO A 196 7.57 -19.03 8.57
CA PRO A 196 8.67 -19.64 7.85
C PRO A 196 8.18 -20.37 6.59
N GLY A 197 8.84 -20.14 5.46
CA GLY A 197 8.44 -20.69 4.17
C GLY A 197 7.28 -19.94 3.48
N ALA A 198 6.83 -18.80 4.02
CA ALA A 198 5.85 -17.98 3.33
C ALA A 198 6.49 -17.14 2.19
N ILE A 199 5.71 -16.98 1.13
CA ILE A 199 6.01 -16.11 -0.02
C ILE A 199 4.74 -15.36 -0.43
N GLY A 200 4.88 -14.12 -0.88
CA GLY A 200 3.75 -13.30 -1.33
C GLY A 200 4.22 -12.06 -2.08
N TYR A 201 3.30 -11.15 -2.40
CA TYR A 201 3.62 -9.92 -3.10
C TYR A 201 3.39 -8.70 -2.21
N VAL A 202 4.38 -7.81 -2.17
CA VAL A 202 4.36 -6.58 -1.38
C VAL A 202 5.01 -5.43 -2.14
N ASN A 203 4.72 -4.19 -1.74
CA ASN A 203 5.56 -3.07 -2.16
C ASN A 203 6.98 -3.26 -1.62
N GLN A 204 7.98 -2.97 -2.44
CA GLN A 204 9.40 -3.14 -2.09
C GLN A 204 9.79 -2.45 -0.77
N SER A 205 9.12 -1.36 -0.39
CA SER A 205 9.38 -0.69 0.89
C SER A 205 9.09 -1.56 2.13
N TYR A 206 8.44 -2.72 1.96
CA TYR A 206 8.16 -3.70 3.03
C TYR A 206 9.16 -4.85 3.07
N ILE A 207 10.13 -4.86 2.16
CA ILE A 207 11.30 -5.75 2.22
C ILE A 207 12.20 -5.32 3.38
N ASP A 208 12.69 -6.28 4.14
CA ASP A 208 13.59 -6.08 5.29
C ASP A 208 14.53 -7.30 5.47
N ASP A 209 15.21 -7.38 6.58
CA ASP A 209 16.15 -8.48 6.85
C ASP A 209 15.49 -9.87 6.94
N VAL A 210 14.19 -9.94 7.19
CA VAL A 210 13.40 -11.18 7.28
C VAL A 210 12.60 -11.45 6.01
N VAL A 211 11.96 -10.41 5.47
CA VAL A 211 11.21 -10.49 4.21
C VAL A 211 12.16 -10.20 3.07
N LYS A 212 12.76 -11.24 2.49
CA LYS A 212 13.72 -11.13 1.38
C LYS A 212 13.01 -10.95 0.04
N PRO A 213 13.59 -10.21 -0.92
CA PRO A 213 13.05 -10.13 -2.27
C PRO A 213 13.52 -11.31 -3.11
N ALA A 214 12.64 -11.92 -3.89
CA ALA A 214 13.03 -12.86 -4.92
C ALA A 214 13.56 -12.13 -6.16
N ALA A 215 14.58 -12.68 -6.81
CA ALA A 215 14.93 -12.29 -8.17
C ALA A 215 13.88 -12.82 -9.15
N LEU A 216 13.45 -12.00 -10.08
CA LEU A 216 12.45 -12.36 -11.09
C LEU A 216 13.05 -12.24 -12.50
N GLU A 217 12.80 -13.25 -13.33
CA GLU A 217 13.15 -13.20 -14.73
C GLU A 217 12.46 -12.02 -15.42
N ASN A 218 13.24 -11.17 -16.09
CA ASN A 218 12.72 -10.06 -16.88
C ASN A 218 12.36 -10.50 -18.31
N LEU A 219 11.85 -9.56 -19.12
CA LEU A 219 11.52 -9.82 -20.53
C LEU A 219 12.70 -10.25 -21.39
N SER A 220 13.94 -10.01 -20.96
CA SER A 220 15.17 -10.45 -21.60
C SER A 220 15.66 -11.82 -21.11
N LEU A 221 14.83 -12.54 -20.32
CA LEU A 221 15.15 -13.82 -19.67
C LEU A 221 16.35 -13.76 -18.73
N ILE A 222 16.63 -12.59 -18.17
CA ILE A 222 17.70 -12.36 -17.19
C ILE A 222 17.05 -12.13 -15.82
N HIS A 223 17.54 -12.81 -14.78
CA HIS A 223 17.10 -12.57 -13.41
C HIS A 223 17.68 -11.27 -12.88
N ILE A 224 16.85 -10.37 -12.41
CA ILE A 224 17.27 -9.13 -11.77
C ILE A 224 16.88 -9.22 -10.29
N SER A 225 17.88 -9.05 -9.42
CA SER A 225 17.71 -8.72 -8.01
C SER A 225 17.99 -7.22 -7.85
N GLU A 226 17.04 -6.43 -7.41
CA GLU A 226 17.28 -5.07 -6.96
C GLU A 226 17.41 -5.01 -5.43
#